data_05f464befbd35d9dc1a81b8344530c25
#
_entry.id   05f464befbd35d9dc1a81b8344530c25
#
_cell.length_a   1.000
_cell.length_b   1.000
_cell.length_c   1.000
_cell.angle_alpha   90.00
_cell.angle_beta   90.00
_cell.angle_gamma   90.00
#
_symmetry.space_group_name_H-M   'P 1'
#
loop_
_entity.id
_entity.type
_entity.pdbx_description
1 polymer ?
#
loop_
_entity_poly.entity_id
_entity_poly.type
_entity_poly.pdbx_seq_one_letter_code
_entity_poly.pdbx_strand_id
1 'polypeptide(L)'
;MTTENSRDKETGDLLGAGRLAAVIIASTSAARGEAADTTGPILVDWLRSRGYTTPDAIVVRDGEPVGQALRSLLVDAGEDERPRIIVTSGGTGLAPDDRTPEFTAELLERQSPGLVYAMWRKGLEATTSAVMSRGVAGVRGRSFVINFPGSKGGVKDGITVIDDLLEHIQTSIEDTTDHGPRV
;
A
#
# COMPACT_ATOMS: atom_id res chain seq x y z
N MET A 1 -32.64 13.98 24.73
CA MET A 1 -32.70 12.55 24.46
C MET A 1 -32.39 12.32 23.00
N THR A 2 -31.28 11.64 22.77
CA THR A 2 -30.83 10.87 21.60
C THR A 2 -30.40 11.63 20.35
N THR A 3 -29.11 12.02 20.34
CA THR A 3 -28.33 12.34 19.14
C THR A 3 -27.06 11.49 19.04
N GLU A 4 -27.02 10.30 19.64
CA GLU A 4 -25.83 9.43 19.66
C GLU A 4 -25.81 8.30 18.62
N ASN A 5 -26.81 8.22 17.71
CA ASN A 5 -26.98 7.01 16.88
C ASN A 5 -26.69 7.19 15.39
N SER A 6 -26.09 8.32 14.95
CA SER A 6 -25.81 8.52 13.51
C SER A 6 -24.33 8.36 13.14
N ARG A 7 -23.40 8.47 14.09
CA ARG A 7 -21.96 8.30 13.80
C ARG A 7 -21.50 6.82 13.76
N ASP A 8 -22.13 5.97 14.57
CA ASP A 8 -21.75 4.55 14.66
C ASP A 8 -22.29 3.70 13.49
N LYS A 9 -23.29 4.19 12.77
CA LYS A 9 -23.81 3.52 11.56
C LYS A 9 -22.99 3.82 10.30
N GLU A 10 -22.35 4.99 10.21
CA GLU A 10 -21.55 5.36 9.04
C GLU A 10 -20.19 4.63 8.99
N THR A 11 -19.63 4.25 10.13
CA THR A 11 -18.32 3.55 10.19
C THR A 11 -18.42 2.06 9.85
N GLY A 12 -19.59 1.43 10.04
CA GLY A 12 -19.80 0.01 9.74
C GLY A 12 -19.90 -0.33 8.25
N ASP A 13 -20.19 0.66 7.40
CA ASP A 13 -20.32 0.50 5.95
C ASP A 13 -19.05 0.83 5.15
N LEU A 14 -17.98 1.28 5.81
CA LEU A 14 -16.73 1.60 5.11
C LEU A 14 -15.97 0.33 4.75
N LEU A 15 -15.38 0.33 3.55
CA LEU A 15 -14.64 -0.81 2.97
C LEU A 15 -13.61 -1.43 3.93
N GLY A 16 -12.87 -0.59 4.64
CA GLY A 16 -11.83 -1.01 5.58
C GLY A 16 -12.30 -1.39 6.98
N ALA A 17 -13.62 -1.35 7.26
CA ALA A 17 -14.14 -1.62 8.60
C ALA A 17 -13.70 -3.00 9.13
N GLY A 18 -13.09 -3.03 10.32
CA GLY A 18 -12.55 -4.23 10.93
C GLY A 18 -11.27 -4.78 10.29
N ARG A 19 -10.64 -4.05 9.38
CA ARG A 19 -9.43 -4.46 8.65
C ARG A 19 -8.26 -3.54 8.96
N LEU A 20 -7.07 -4.14 9.03
CA LEU A 20 -5.82 -3.41 9.20
C LEU A 20 -5.24 -3.01 7.84
N ALA A 21 -4.63 -1.85 7.78
CA ALA A 21 -3.73 -1.46 6.70
C ALA A 21 -2.42 -0.91 7.26
N ALA A 22 -1.36 -0.93 6.46
CA ALA A 22 -0.06 -0.43 6.86
C ALA A 22 0.57 0.41 5.75
N VAL A 23 1.36 1.40 6.16
CA VAL A 23 2.16 2.25 5.28
C VAL A 23 3.62 2.15 5.68
N ILE A 24 4.49 1.89 4.70
CA ILE A 24 5.95 1.89 4.88
C ILE A 24 6.53 3.00 4.00
N ILE A 25 7.34 3.87 4.60
CA ILE A 25 8.06 4.93 3.89
C ILE A 25 9.53 4.57 3.83
N ALA A 26 10.01 4.34 2.61
CA ALA A 26 11.42 4.15 2.31
C ALA A 26 12.04 5.52 2.04
N SER A 27 12.74 6.07 3.03
CA SER A 27 13.43 7.36 2.93
C SER A 27 14.55 7.44 3.95
N THR A 28 15.77 7.40 3.47
CA THR A 28 16.97 7.50 4.33
C THR A 28 17.06 8.84 5.06
N SER A 29 16.72 9.95 4.40
CA SER A 29 16.73 11.28 5.01
C SER A 29 15.65 11.46 6.08
N ALA A 30 14.42 10.95 5.82
CA ALA A 30 13.36 11.00 6.80
C ALA A 30 13.64 10.09 8.01
N ALA A 31 14.17 8.89 7.78
CA ALA A 31 14.52 7.96 8.85
C ALA A 31 15.66 8.49 9.77
N ARG A 32 16.47 9.41 9.26
CA ARG A 32 17.51 10.10 10.06
C ARG A 32 17.03 11.39 10.71
N GLY A 33 15.79 11.81 10.45
CA GLY A 33 15.27 13.10 10.92
C GLY A 33 15.85 14.32 10.18
N GLU A 34 16.52 14.12 9.05
CA GLU A 34 17.10 15.16 8.21
C GLU A 34 16.07 15.83 7.31
N ALA A 35 14.96 15.14 7.02
CA ALA A 35 13.82 15.63 6.27
C ALA A 35 12.50 15.14 6.88
N ALA A 36 11.41 15.90 6.69
CA ALA A 36 10.09 15.46 7.09
C ALA A 36 9.53 14.43 6.09
N ASP A 37 8.90 13.37 6.61
CA ASP A 37 8.05 12.52 5.79
C ASP A 37 6.85 13.30 5.28
N THR A 38 6.69 13.38 3.97
CA THR A 38 5.64 14.15 3.31
C THR A 38 4.62 13.28 2.58
N THR A 39 4.83 11.99 2.50
CA THR A 39 3.98 11.03 1.80
C THR A 39 3.23 10.09 2.73
N GLY A 40 3.83 9.73 3.84
CA GLY A 40 3.21 8.86 4.85
C GLY A 40 1.87 9.39 5.37
N PRO A 41 1.78 10.65 5.82
CA PRO A 41 0.51 11.21 6.25
C PRO A 41 -0.59 11.14 5.18
N ILE A 42 -0.26 11.40 3.91
CA ILE A 42 -1.21 11.34 2.79
C ILE A 42 -1.77 9.92 2.63
N LEU A 43 -0.90 8.91 2.68
CA LEU A 43 -1.29 7.51 2.52
C LEU A 43 -2.08 6.98 3.71
N VAL A 44 -1.65 7.34 4.92
CA VAL A 44 -2.35 6.97 6.16
C VAL A 44 -3.75 7.58 6.20
N ASP A 45 -3.88 8.87 5.89
CA ASP A 45 -5.17 9.57 5.87
C ASP A 45 -6.10 9.00 4.79
N TRP A 46 -5.56 8.66 3.62
CA TRP A 46 -6.32 7.99 2.57
C TRP A 46 -6.90 6.66 3.06
N LEU A 47 -6.07 5.76 3.62
CA LEU A 47 -6.52 4.45 4.09
C LEU A 47 -7.52 4.58 5.27
N ARG A 48 -7.27 5.51 6.20
CA ARG A 48 -8.21 5.82 7.29
C ARG A 48 -9.55 6.33 6.75
N SER A 49 -9.54 7.15 5.70
CA SER A 49 -10.77 7.65 5.07
C SER A 49 -11.61 6.54 4.42
N ARG A 50 -10.97 5.43 4.07
CA ARG A 50 -11.64 4.21 3.57
C ARG A 50 -12.05 3.24 4.68
N GLY A 51 -11.82 3.60 5.93
CA GLY A 51 -12.25 2.85 7.12
C GLY A 51 -11.25 1.83 7.65
N TYR A 52 -10.03 1.74 7.06
CA TYR A 52 -9.01 0.85 7.58
C TYR A 52 -8.44 1.36 8.91
N THR A 53 -8.23 0.46 9.85
CA THR A 53 -7.39 0.74 11.02
C THR A 53 -5.94 0.81 10.55
N THR A 54 -5.40 2.02 10.47
CA THR A 54 -4.07 2.30 9.93
C THR A 54 -3.25 3.04 10.96
N PRO A 55 -2.22 2.41 11.55
CA PRO A 55 -1.23 3.10 12.38
C PRO A 55 -0.49 4.19 11.59
N ASP A 56 0.28 5.01 12.29
CA ASP A 56 1.20 5.94 11.62
C ASP A 56 2.21 5.18 10.75
N ALA A 57 2.71 5.85 9.72
CA ALA A 57 3.61 5.23 8.76
C ALA A 57 4.91 4.73 9.43
N ILE A 58 5.36 3.56 9.02
CA ILE A 58 6.66 3.00 9.41
C ILE A 58 7.71 3.63 8.51
N VAL A 59 8.49 4.57 9.05
CA VAL A 59 9.55 5.26 8.29
C VAL A 59 10.87 4.52 8.49
N VAL A 60 11.45 4.02 7.41
CA VAL A 60 12.71 3.27 7.42
C VAL A 60 13.67 3.79 6.36
N ARG A 61 14.96 3.51 6.53
CA ARG A 61 15.96 3.78 5.50
C ARG A 61 15.71 2.91 4.27
N ASP A 62 16.11 3.41 3.11
CA ASP A 62 16.11 2.63 1.88
C ASP A 62 16.96 1.35 2.03
N GLY A 63 16.69 0.35 1.19
CA GLY A 63 17.38 -0.93 1.20
C GLY A 63 16.78 -1.95 2.18
N GLU A 64 17.64 -2.74 2.83
CA GLU A 64 17.27 -3.89 3.68
C GLU A 64 16.22 -3.58 4.77
N PRO A 65 16.20 -2.41 5.44
CA PRO A 65 15.15 -2.09 6.42
C PRO A 65 13.72 -2.15 5.85
N VAL A 66 13.53 -1.85 4.57
CA VAL A 66 12.22 -1.97 3.89
C VAL A 66 11.82 -3.45 3.82
N GLY A 67 12.74 -4.32 3.43
CA GLY A 67 12.52 -5.77 3.37
C GLY A 67 12.15 -6.35 4.74
N GLN A 68 12.83 -5.91 5.80
CA GLN A 68 12.53 -6.32 7.17
C GLN A 68 11.13 -5.88 7.61
N ALA A 69 10.74 -4.61 7.34
CA ALA A 69 9.42 -4.10 7.65
C ALA A 69 8.30 -4.86 6.90
N LEU A 70 8.50 -5.13 5.59
CA LEU A 70 7.57 -5.93 4.80
C LEU A 70 7.44 -7.36 5.34
N ARG A 71 8.55 -7.99 5.68
CA ARG A 71 8.56 -9.37 6.23
C ARG A 71 7.84 -9.44 7.56
N SER A 72 8.08 -8.48 8.45
CA SER A 72 7.38 -8.39 9.73
C SER A 72 5.87 -8.33 9.57
N LEU A 73 5.36 -7.54 8.61
CA LEU A 73 3.92 -7.40 8.37
C LEU A 73 3.30 -8.60 7.63
N LEU A 74 4.04 -9.24 6.71
CA LEU A 74 3.49 -10.26 5.81
C LEU A 74 3.76 -11.69 6.25
N VAL A 75 4.83 -11.93 7.01
CA VAL A 75 5.30 -13.27 7.36
C VAL A 75 5.22 -13.51 8.86
N ASP A 76 5.77 -12.57 9.66
CA ASP A 76 5.91 -12.75 11.09
C ASP A 76 4.62 -12.43 11.85
N ALA A 77 3.78 -11.54 11.32
CA ALA A 77 2.49 -11.20 11.90
C ALA A 77 1.51 -12.39 11.85
N GLY A 78 0.74 -12.58 12.92
CA GLY A 78 -0.37 -13.52 12.95
C GLY A 78 -1.44 -13.17 11.92
N GLU A 79 -2.29 -14.14 11.54
CA GLU A 79 -3.27 -13.93 10.48
C GLU A 79 -4.25 -12.78 10.77
N ASP A 80 -4.66 -12.65 12.03
CA ASP A 80 -5.60 -11.60 12.47
C ASP A 80 -4.92 -10.22 12.60
N GLU A 81 -3.60 -10.19 12.78
CA GLU A 81 -2.80 -8.97 12.88
C GLU A 81 -2.24 -8.52 11.51
N ARG A 82 -2.39 -9.35 10.49
CA ARG A 82 -1.84 -9.10 9.17
C ARG A 82 -2.66 -8.05 8.43
N PRO A 83 -2.04 -6.95 7.95
CA PRO A 83 -2.76 -5.93 7.19
C PRO A 83 -3.33 -6.50 5.88
N ARG A 84 -4.55 -6.12 5.53
CA ARG A 84 -5.17 -6.47 4.23
C ARG A 84 -4.58 -5.62 3.10
N ILE A 85 -4.21 -4.39 3.39
CA ILE A 85 -3.60 -3.47 2.44
C ILE A 85 -2.27 -2.98 3.01
N ILE A 86 -1.20 -3.14 2.23
CA ILE A 86 0.13 -2.59 2.55
C ILE A 86 0.57 -1.71 1.39
N VAL A 87 0.84 -0.46 1.69
CA VAL A 87 1.37 0.50 0.71
C VAL A 87 2.77 0.90 1.13
N THR A 88 3.73 0.81 0.21
CA THR A 88 5.04 1.40 0.42
C THR A 88 5.17 2.66 -0.42
N SER A 89 5.98 3.63 -0.01
CA SER A 89 6.33 4.81 -0.81
C SER A 89 7.82 5.08 -0.70
N GLY A 90 8.47 5.25 -1.85
CA GLY A 90 9.91 5.45 -1.96
C GLY A 90 10.70 4.18 -2.25
N GLY A 91 12.00 4.34 -2.52
CA GLY A 91 12.93 3.27 -2.86
C GLY A 91 12.58 2.50 -4.14
N THR A 92 11.89 3.15 -5.10
CA THR A 92 11.43 2.50 -6.34
C THR A 92 12.19 2.97 -7.59
N GLY A 93 13.17 3.85 -7.45
CA GLY A 93 13.96 4.41 -8.55
C GLY A 93 15.10 3.49 -9.01
N LEU A 94 16.15 4.12 -9.53
CA LEU A 94 17.30 3.43 -10.14
C LEU A 94 18.58 3.53 -9.30
N ALA A 95 18.55 4.16 -8.12
CA ALA A 95 19.69 4.20 -7.23
C ALA A 95 20.01 2.81 -6.68
N PRO A 96 21.27 2.52 -6.29
CA PRO A 96 21.65 1.19 -5.80
C PRO A 96 20.91 0.72 -4.55
N ASP A 97 20.41 1.64 -3.73
CA ASP A 97 19.62 1.40 -2.51
C ASP A 97 18.10 1.44 -2.74
N ASP A 98 17.65 1.82 -3.94
CA ASP A 98 16.24 1.73 -4.37
C ASP A 98 15.86 0.26 -4.61
N ARG A 99 15.64 -0.51 -3.54
CA ARG A 99 15.36 -1.96 -3.61
C ARG A 99 14.00 -2.36 -3.09
N THR A 100 13.11 -1.40 -2.88
CA THR A 100 11.74 -1.68 -2.42
C THR A 100 11.01 -2.69 -3.33
N PRO A 101 11.08 -2.58 -4.67
CA PRO A 101 10.41 -3.53 -5.57
C PRO A 101 10.93 -4.96 -5.44
N GLU A 102 12.24 -5.15 -5.29
CA GLU A 102 12.86 -6.47 -5.16
C GLU A 102 12.39 -7.16 -3.88
N PHE A 103 12.46 -6.47 -2.73
CA PHE A 103 11.99 -7.02 -1.45
C PHE A 103 10.49 -7.31 -1.47
N THR A 104 9.71 -6.48 -2.14
CA THR A 104 8.28 -6.73 -2.29
C THR A 104 8.02 -7.95 -3.16
N ALA A 105 8.66 -8.03 -4.34
CA ALA A 105 8.48 -9.13 -5.29
C ALA A 105 8.83 -10.50 -4.69
N GLU A 106 9.89 -10.57 -3.86
CA GLU A 106 10.29 -11.80 -3.17
C GLU A 106 9.21 -12.34 -2.21
N LEU A 107 8.38 -11.47 -1.67
CA LEU A 107 7.33 -11.83 -0.71
C LEU A 107 5.99 -12.13 -1.37
N LEU A 108 5.74 -11.68 -2.60
CA LEU A 108 4.48 -11.85 -3.31
C LEU A 108 4.33 -13.25 -3.88
N GLU A 109 3.15 -13.84 -3.74
CA GLU A 109 2.77 -15.10 -4.37
C GLU A 109 2.28 -14.91 -5.81
N ARG A 110 1.63 -13.80 -6.06
CA ARG A 110 1.10 -13.41 -7.39
C ARG A 110 1.26 -11.92 -7.57
N GLN A 111 1.74 -11.51 -8.74
CA GLN A 111 1.91 -10.11 -9.10
C GLN A 111 0.80 -9.63 -10.04
N SER A 112 0.46 -8.34 -9.94
CA SER A 112 -0.51 -7.65 -10.78
C SER A 112 0.15 -6.46 -11.49
N PRO A 113 0.93 -6.70 -12.57
CA PRO A 113 1.68 -5.63 -13.24
C PRO A 113 0.79 -4.59 -13.91
N GLY A 114 -0.47 -4.94 -14.21
CA GLY A 114 -1.44 -3.99 -14.77
C GLY A 114 -1.72 -2.79 -13.88
N LEU A 115 -1.68 -2.94 -12.55
CA LEU A 115 -1.88 -1.84 -11.60
C LEU A 115 -0.71 -0.85 -11.67
N VAL A 116 0.51 -1.34 -11.74
CA VAL A 116 1.71 -0.50 -11.89
C VAL A 116 1.71 0.22 -13.24
N TYR A 117 1.32 -0.47 -14.30
CA TYR A 117 1.16 0.13 -15.63
C TYR A 117 0.13 1.27 -15.61
N ALA A 118 -1.00 1.09 -14.94
CA ALA A 118 -2.01 2.15 -14.79
C ALA A 118 -1.47 3.36 -14.04
N MET A 119 -0.66 3.14 -13.00
CA MET A 119 0.02 4.22 -12.28
C MET A 119 1.04 4.96 -13.18
N TRP A 120 1.83 4.26 -13.99
CA TRP A 120 2.74 4.90 -14.95
C TRP A 120 1.97 5.76 -15.96
N ARG A 121 0.89 5.23 -16.52
CA ARG A 121 0.03 5.99 -17.43
C ARG A 121 -0.48 7.28 -16.81
N LYS A 122 -0.95 7.18 -15.55
CA LYS A 122 -1.43 8.37 -14.82
C LYS A 122 -0.31 9.37 -14.58
N GLY A 123 0.84 8.91 -14.12
CA GLY A 123 2.01 9.77 -13.86
C GLY A 123 2.57 10.44 -15.11
N LEU A 124 2.48 9.78 -16.29
CA LEU A 124 2.91 10.35 -17.58
C LEU A 124 2.11 11.59 -18.02
N GLU A 125 0.91 11.80 -17.48
CA GLU A 125 0.15 13.03 -17.69
C GLU A 125 0.86 14.26 -17.09
N ALA A 126 1.67 14.05 -16.05
CA ALA A 126 2.38 15.11 -15.34
C ALA A 126 3.89 15.15 -15.64
N THR A 127 4.55 14.00 -15.78
CA THR A 127 5.99 13.93 -15.99
C THR A 127 6.43 12.66 -16.70
N THR A 128 7.40 12.79 -17.62
CA THR A 128 8.00 11.65 -18.32
C THR A 128 8.80 10.73 -17.39
N SER A 129 9.27 11.24 -16.25
CA SER A 129 10.03 10.44 -15.28
C SER A 129 9.18 9.42 -14.50
N ALA A 130 7.86 9.48 -14.62
CA ALA A 130 6.95 8.55 -13.96
C ALA A 130 7.27 7.07 -14.27
N VAL A 131 7.72 6.77 -15.49
CA VAL A 131 8.08 5.40 -15.92
C VAL A 131 9.40 4.89 -15.33
N MET A 132 10.17 5.71 -14.66
CA MET A 132 11.40 5.28 -13.98
C MET A 132 11.13 4.57 -12.66
N SER A 133 9.91 4.68 -12.12
CA SER A 133 9.50 3.91 -10.95
C SER A 133 9.33 2.44 -11.32
N ARG A 134 10.03 1.55 -10.61
CA ARG A 134 10.03 0.10 -10.82
C ARG A 134 9.09 -0.63 -9.86
N GLY A 135 8.14 0.09 -9.24
CA GLY A 135 7.22 -0.47 -8.26
C GLY A 135 6.57 -1.77 -8.74
N VAL A 136 6.18 -2.61 -7.79
CA VAL A 136 5.40 -3.83 -8.04
C VAL A 136 4.11 -3.80 -7.21
N ALA A 137 3.12 -4.56 -7.67
CA ALA A 137 1.87 -4.78 -6.96
C ALA A 137 1.49 -6.26 -7.01
N GLY A 138 0.86 -6.75 -5.96
CA GLY A 138 0.43 -8.13 -5.93
C GLY A 138 -0.10 -8.57 -4.58
N VAL A 139 -0.23 -9.87 -4.39
CA VAL A 139 -0.84 -10.46 -3.20
C VAL A 139 0.05 -11.52 -2.56
N ARG A 140 -0.05 -11.61 -1.23
CA ARG A 140 0.41 -12.72 -0.41
C ARG A 140 -0.69 -13.11 0.56
N GLY A 141 -1.18 -14.34 0.46
CA GLY A 141 -2.37 -14.76 1.21
C GLY A 141 -3.52 -13.79 0.99
N ARG A 142 -4.02 -13.19 2.07
CA ARG A 142 -5.11 -12.20 2.08
C ARG A 142 -4.62 -10.75 2.20
N SER A 143 -3.36 -10.48 1.87
CA SER A 143 -2.77 -9.14 1.87
C SER A 143 -2.46 -8.69 0.45
N PHE A 144 -2.91 -7.50 0.09
CA PHE A 144 -2.49 -6.79 -1.11
C PHE A 144 -1.35 -5.83 -0.76
N VAL A 145 -0.31 -5.84 -1.58
CA VAL A 145 0.86 -4.97 -1.43
C VAL A 145 1.09 -4.20 -2.71
N ILE A 146 1.40 -2.92 -2.60
CA ILE A 146 1.75 -2.07 -3.75
C ILE A 146 2.82 -1.05 -3.39
N ASN A 147 3.77 -0.83 -4.32
CA ASN A 147 4.80 0.18 -4.17
C ASN A 147 4.43 1.46 -4.95
N PHE A 148 4.40 2.57 -4.23
CA PHE A 148 4.21 3.91 -4.79
C PHE A 148 5.57 4.63 -4.93
N PRO A 149 5.70 5.57 -5.87
CA PRO A 149 6.85 6.45 -5.92
C PRO A 149 7.00 7.28 -4.64
N GLY A 150 8.22 7.75 -4.34
CA GLY A 150 8.50 8.57 -3.15
C GLY A 150 8.08 10.03 -3.27
N SER A 151 7.51 10.48 -4.38
CA SER A 151 7.08 11.86 -4.58
C SER A 151 5.60 12.05 -4.22
N LYS A 152 5.24 13.25 -3.71
CA LYS A 152 3.83 13.60 -3.45
C LYS A 152 2.94 13.46 -4.69
N GLY A 153 3.45 13.83 -5.86
CA GLY A 153 2.73 13.68 -7.13
C GLY A 153 2.44 12.22 -7.43
N GLY A 154 3.48 11.38 -7.41
CA GLY A 154 3.34 9.93 -7.66
C GLY A 154 2.44 9.23 -6.65
N VAL A 155 2.44 9.66 -5.37
CA VAL A 155 1.51 9.14 -4.36
C VAL A 155 0.06 9.51 -4.69
N LYS A 156 -0.21 10.76 -5.07
CA LYS A 156 -1.57 11.20 -5.46
C LYS A 156 -2.07 10.48 -6.70
N ASP A 157 -1.21 10.30 -7.71
CA ASP A 157 -1.54 9.56 -8.92
C ASP A 157 -1.83 8.08 -8.61
N GLY A 158 -1.02 7.47 -7.74
CA GLY A 158 -1.22 6.11 -7.27
C GLY A 158 -2.55 5.95 -6.51
N ILE A 159 -2.86 6.86 -5.59
CA ILE A 159 -4.14 6.87 -4.88
C ILE A 159 -5.29 6.96 -5.89
N THR A 160 -5.23 7.88 -6.86
CA THR A 160 -6.29 8.06 -7.87
C THR A 160 -6.57 6.76 -8.64
N VAL A 161 -5.52 5.99 -8.97
CA VAL A 161 -5.66 4.73 -9.71
C VAL A 161 -6.20 3.60 -8.83
N ILE A 162 -5.68 3.49 -7.60
CA ILE A 162 -5.99 2.34 -6.74
C ILE A 162 -7.32 2.51 -6.01
N ASP A 163 -7.72 3.74 -5.72
CA ASP A 163 -8.93 4.04 -4.96
C ASP A 163 -10.19 3.48 -5.61
N ASP A 164 -10.30 3.62 -6.92
CA ASP A 164 -11.43 3.09 -7.71
C ASP A 164 -11.45 1.54 -7.77
N LEU A 165 -10.31 0.90 -7.50
CA LEU A 165 -10.14 -0.55 -7.56
C LEU A 165 -10.11 -1.20 -6.17
N LEU A 166 -10.04 -0.40 -5.10
CA LEU A 166 -9.75 -0.88 -3.76
C LEU A 166 -10.79 -1.88 -3.26
N GLU A 167 -12.07 -1.63 -3.53
CA GLU A 167 -13.17 -2.55 -3.17
C GLU A 167 -13.04 -3.89 -3.90
N HIS A 168 -12.76 -3.85 -5.20
CA HIS A 168 -12.59 -5.06 -5.99
C HIS A 168 -11.36 -5.86 -5.54
N ILE A 169 -10.25 -5.18 -5.25
CA ILE A 169 -9.04 -5.79 -4.70
C ILE A 169 -9.37 -6.47 -3.36
N GLN A 170 -10.02 -5.74 -2.45
CA GLN A 170 -10.39 -6.25 -1.12
C GLN A 170 -11.27 -7.49 -1.21
N THR A 171 -12.32 -7.44 -2.01
CA THR A 171 -13.20 -8.59 -2.24
C THR A 171 -12.45 -9.78 -2.82
N SER A 172 -11.58 -9.55 -3.80
CA SER A 172 -10.81 -10.61 -4.47
C SER A 172 -9.82 -11.33 -3.56
N ILE A 173 -9.23 -10.64 -2.58
CA ILE A 173 -8.27 -11.26 -1.64
C ILE A 173 -8.97 -11.93 -0.45
N GLU A 174 -10.21 -11.57 -0.17
CA GLU A 174 -11.01 -12.13 0.93
C GLU A 174 -11.97 -13.23 0.47
N ASP A 175 -12.28 -13.29 -0.82
CA ASP A 175 -13.15 -14.32 -1.36
C ASP A 175 -12.46 -15.69 -1.27
N THR A 176 -12.87 -16.45 -0.26
CA THR A 176 -12.42 -17.82 -0.01
C THR A 176 -13.28 -18.86 -0.72
N THR A 177 -14.19 -18.45 -1.61
CA THR A 177 -14.94 -19.40 -2.42
C THR A 177 -13.94 -20.20 -3.25
N ASP A 178 -13.88 -21.50 -2.95
CA ASP A 178 -13.17 -22.50 -3.72
C ASP A 178 -13.69 -22.45 -5.18
N HIS A 179 -13.02 -21.68 -6.00
CA HIS A 179 -13.21 -21.75 -7.43
C HIS A 179 -12.64 -23.09 -7.87
N GLY A 180 -13.41 -24.16 -7.68
CA GLY A 180 -13.12 -25.46 -8.24
C GLY A 180 -12.67 -25.32 -9.69
N PRO A 181 -11.90 -26.26 -10.24
CA PRO A 181 -11.24 -26.13 -11.54
C PRO A 181 -12.26 -25.66 -12.58
N ARG A 182 -12.03 -24.46 -13.13
CA ARG A 182 -12.76 -24.01 -14.32
C ARG A 182 -12.34 -24.91 -15.47
N VAL A 183 -13.20 -25.85 -15.81
CA VAL A 183 -13.07 -26.75 -16.96
C VAL A 183 -13.14 -25.91 -18.24
#